data_16746b3ede16c61a9357ebb4f85eeedd
#
_entry.id   16746b3ede16c61a9357ebb4f85eeedd
#
_cell.length_a   1.000
_cell.length_b   1.000
_cell.length_c   1.000
_cell.angle_alpha   90.00
_cell.angle_beta   90.00
_cell.angle_gamma   90.00
#
_symmetry.space_group_name_H-M   'P 1'
#
loop_
_entity.id
_entity.type
_entity.pdbx_description
1 polymer ?
#
loop_
_entity_poly.entity_id
_entity_poly.type
_entity_poly.pdbx_seq_one_letter_code
_entity_poly.pdbx_strand_id
1 'polypeptide(L)'
;MKMSISITKGKGSVNHNKRKFVTSNVDKDRIENDIILRGESIKEIYNKVFGEALEKYNAKQTRADRMIKSYYEKVSRSKQEKPFYEMIIQFGNEGNTIEQNEIAVNILMDVFELMNVLYPNIYIFGAYIHNDEATPHIHIDYIPIGHSKSRGLEVKNSHNLAMKEMGFNDYSAWREDIMSNVVAIAKEYGVERLIMHNENKHLSVKEYKEVVHSIEKAQDYHNSLLKDNEILKKQIQDKEETVSKLDKQIYEKESYEPFWHRIFAKIIMWLNLKFDIELPFLDYERNEIHEDILDDEIDSLSKYQDDFDYEM
;
A
#
# COMPACT_ATOMS: atom_id res chain seq x y z
N MET A 1 10.63 5.94 -2.41
CA MET A 1 10.88 5.77 -0.95
C MET A 1 9.86 4.83 -0.34
N LYS A 2 10.12 4.26 0.87
CA LYS A 2 9.14 3.36 1.54
C LYS A 2 8.57 4.04 2.78
N MET A 3 7.24 4.01 2.92
CA MET A 3 6.55 4.57 4.08
C MET A 3 5.46 3.61 4.56
N SER A 4 5.22 3.55 5.87
CA SER A 4 4.04 2.86 6.40
C SER A 4 2.79 3.68 6.06
N ILE A 5 1.69 3.01 5.72
CA ILE A 5 0.40 3.65 5.46
C ILE A 5 -0.64 2.93 6.31
N SER A 6 -1.35 3.68 7.13
CA SER A 6 -2.40 3.13 7.98
C SER A 6 -3.72 3.88 7.82
N ILE A 7 -4.83 3.14 7.93
CA ILE A 7 -6.18 3.70 7.99
C ILE A 7 -6.85 3.15 9.23
N THR A 8 -7.24 4.04 10.14
CA THR A 8 -7.84 3.69 11.42
C THR A 8 -9.17 4.43 11.64
N LYS A 9 -10.00 3.90 12.53
CA LYS A 9 -11.20 4.60 13.01
C LYS A 9 -10.82 5.57 14.10
N GLY A 10 -11.17 6.83 13.93
CA GLY A 10 -11.01 7.83 14.97
C GLY A 10 -12.11 7.79 16.03
N LYS A 11 -11.92 8.57 17.08
CA LYS A 11 -12.89 8.71 18.19
C LYS A 11 -13.99 9.73 17.91
N GLY A 12 -13.82 10.58 16.89
CA GLY A 12 -14.78 11.61 16.50
C GLY A 12 -14.70 12.86 17.37
N SER A 13 -13.52 13.42 17.55
CA SER A 13 -13.32 14.64 18.34
C SER A 13 -13.07 15.87 17.46
N VAL A 14 -14.13 16.48 16.94
CA VAL A 14 -14.05 17.70 16.10
C VAL A 14 -13.28 18.85 16.79
N ASN A 15 -13.34 18.97 18.13
CA ASN A 15 -12.59 19.98 18.85
C ASN A 15 -11.08 19.71 18.88
N HIS A 16 -10.67 18.43 18.93
CA HIS A 16 -9.27 18.03 18.76
C HIS A 16 -8.80 18.31 17.34
N ASN A 17 -9.59 17.89 16.35
CA ASN A 17 -9.26 18.05 14.95
C ASN A 17 -9.09 19.52 14.54
N LYS A 18 -9.86 20.40 15.18
CA LYS A 18 -9.79 21.88 15.02
C LYS A 18 -8.76 22.56 15.93
N ARG A 19 -7.92 21.82 16.65
CA ARG A 19 -6.95 22.35 17.63
C ARG A 19 -7.56 23.35 18.64
N LYS A 20 -8.84 23.13 19.04
CA LYS A 20 -9.43 23.94 20.11
C LYS A 20 -8.82 23.67 21.48
N PHE A 21 -8.15 22.55 21.64
CA PHE A 21 -7.27 22.22 22.76
C PHE A 21 -6.07 21.44 22.24
N VAL A 22 -4.94 21.60 22.92
CA VAL A 22 -3.65 21.00 22.54
C VAL A 22 -3.35 19.85 23.49
N THR A 23 -3.05 18.69 22.95
CA THR A 23 -2.62 17.50 23.70
C THR A 23 -1.08 17.49 23.84
N SER A 24 -0.57 16.65 24.73
CA SER A 24 0.88 16.62 25.05
C SER A 24 1.77 16.12 23.90
N ASN A 25 1.21 15.50 22.88
CA ASN A 25 1.90 14.98 21.71
C ASN A 25 2.01 15.99 20.56
N VAL A 26 1.46 17.20 20.74
CA VAL A 26 1.44 18.26 19.75
C VAL A 26 2.66 19.18 19.99
N ASP A 27 3.40 19.43 18.93
CA ASP A 27 4.45 20.44 18.90
C ASP A 27 3.83 21.81 18.66
N LYS A 28 3.83 22.65 19.70
CA LYS A 28 3.18 23.96 19.66
C LYS A 28 3.80 24.93 18.66
N ASP A 29 5.08 24.75 18.37
CA ASP A 29 5.81 25.59 17.41
C ASP A 29 5.51 25.20 15.96
N ARG A 30 4.83 24.08 15.76
CA ARG A 30 4.45 23.55 14.45
C ARG A 30 2.96 23.57 14.14
N ILE A 31 2.12 24.05 15.05
CA ILE A 31 0.64 24.13 14.86
C ILE A 31 0.26 24.90 13.58
N GLU A 32 1.05 25.90 13.20
CA GLU A 32 0.83 26.67 11.97
C GLU A 32 0.98 25.83 10.69
N ASN A 33 1.56 24.65 10.79
CA ASN A 33 1.71 23.71 9.67
C ASN A 33 0.50 22.81 9.46
N ASP A 34 -0.51 22.90 10.34
CA ASP A 34 -1.76 22.16 10.19
C ASP A 34 -2.63 22.76 9.07
N ILE A 35 -3.28 21.91 8.30
CA ILE A 35 -4.07 22.32 7.14
C ILE A 35 -5.54 21.95 7.35
N ILE A 36 -6.42 22.94 7.24
CA ILE A 36 -7.86 22.72 7.25
C ILE A 36 -8.37 22.71 5.81
N LEU A 37 -8.63 21.51 5.28
CA LEU A 37 -9.21 21.34 3.94
C LEU A 37 -10.72 21.56 3.93
N ARG A 38 -11.40 21.17 5.00
CA ARG A 38 -12.84 21.37 5.21
C ARG A 38 -13.16 21.46 6.69
N GLY A 39 -14.11 22.33 7.06
CA GLY A 39 -14.46 22.56 8.47
C GLY A 39 -15.88 23.08 8.66
N GLU A 40 -16.87 22.37 8.07
CA GLU A 40 -18.27 22.76 8.06
C GLU A 40 -18.99 22.47 9.41
N SER A 41 -20.13 23.11 9.61
CA SER A 41 -20.97 22.84 10.77
C SER A 41 -21.79 21.57 10.57
N ILE A 42 -21.60 20.57 11.42
CA ILE A 42 -22.34 19.30 11.34
C ILE A 42 -23.86 19.51 11.39
N LYS A 43 -24.34 20.48 12.18
CA LYS A 43 -25.78 20.76 12.29
C LYS A 43 -26.35 21.32 10.99
N GLU A 44 -25.60 22.20 10.33
CA GLU A 44 -26.00 22.78 9.03
C GLU A 44 -26.03 21.70 7.95
N ILE A 45 -25.01 20.80 7.96
CA ILE A 45 -24.96 19.70 7.02
C ILE A 45 -26.11 18.71 7.24
N TYR A 46 -26.48 18.42 8.49
CA TYR A 46 -27.66 17.58 8.76
C TYR A 46 -28.94 18.20 8.19
N ASN A 47 -29.11 19.51 8.31
CA ASN A 47 -30.25 20.20 7.72
C ASN A 47 -30.22 20.20 6.20
N LYS A 48 -29.04 20.42 5.61
CA LYS A 48 -28.82 20.39 4.15
C LYS A 48 -29.09 19.00 3.54
N VAL A 49 -28.57 17.96 4.17
CA VAL A 49 -28.60 16.60 3.62
C VAL A 49 -29.90 15.87 3.93
N PHE A 50 -30.43 16.04 5.13
CA PHE A 50 -31.58 15.27 5.62
C PHE A 50 -32.86 16.10 5.79
N GLY A 51 -32.82 17.43 5.60
CA GLY A 51 -33.94 18.32 5.85
C GLY A 51 -35.19 17.96 5.05
N GLU A 52 -35.06 17.76 3.74
CA GLU A 52 -36.20 17.39 2.88
C GLU A 52 -36.81 16.05 3.29
N ALA A 53 -35.97 15.04 3.59
CA ALA A 53 -36.46 13.75 4.06
C ALA A 53 -37.14 13.83 5.42
N LEU A 54 -36.66 14.73 6.28
CA LEU A 54 -37.29 15.01 7.58
C LEU A 54 -38.64 15.68 7.45
N GLU A 55 -38.78 16.66 6.58
CA GLU A 55 -40.06 17.33 6.27
C GLU A 55 -41.07 16.33 5.72
N LYS A 56 -40.70 15.53 4.73
CA LYS A 56 -41.52 14.45 4.17
C LYS A 56 -41.95 13.43 5.22
N TYR A 57 -41.05 13.08 6.14
CA TYR A 57 -41.36 12.18 7.25
C TYR A 57 -42.37 12.81 8.20
N ASN A 58 -42.15 14.04 8.63
CA ASN A 58 -43.02 14.75 9.57
C ASN A 58 -44.40 15.01 8.99
N ALA A 59 -44.54 15.35 7.71
CA ALA A 59 -45.79 15.54 7.02
C ALA A 59 -46.72 14.29 7.02
N LYS A 60 -46.12 13.09 7.12
CA LYS A 60 -46.88 11.83 7.23
C LYS A 60 -47.29 11.48 8.67
N GLN A 61 -46.88 12.29 9.68
CA GLN A 61 -47.19 12.00 11.09
C GLN A 61 -48.50 12.68 11.50
N THR A 62 -49.41 11.93 12.06
CA THR A 62 -50.65 12.42 12.64
C THR A 62 -50.52 12.79 14.12
N ARG A 63 -49.46 12.31 14.79
CA ARG A 63 -49.20 12.52 16.22
C ARG A 63 -47.93 13.36 16.42
N ALA A 64 -48.06 14.43 17.21
CA ALA A 64 -46.95 15.37 17.47
C ALA A 64 -45.75 14.71 18.18
N ASP A 65 -45.98 13.71 19.03
CA ASP A 65 -44.93 12.96 19.72
C ASP A 65 -44.04 12.08 18.77
N ARG A 66 -44.52 11.84 17.55
CA ARG A 66 -43.78 11.12 16.51
C ARG A 66 -43.00 12.04 15.57
N MET A 67 -43.25 13.34 15.62
CA MET A 67 -42.53 14.32 14.82
C MET A 67 -41.10 14.50 15.34
N ILE A 68 -40.13 14.60 14.45
CA ILE A 68 -38.74 14.83 14.77
C ILE A 68 -38.41 16.29 14.54
N LYS A 69 -38.10 17.04 15.61
CA LYS A 69 -37.77 18.46 15.54
C LYS A 69 -36.40 18.74 14.93
N SER A 70 -35.41 17.89 15.26
CA SER A 70 -34.06 17.96 14.74
C SER A 70 -33.51 16.52 14.57
N TYR A 71 -33.14 16.18 13.35
CA TYR A 71 -32.59 14.86 13.09
C TYR A 71 -31.22 14.70 13.71
N TYR A 72 -30.38 15.75 13.67
CA TYR A 72 -29.09 15.76 14.36
C TYR A 72 -29.24 15.46 15.85
N GLU A 73 -30.13 16.13 16.56
CA GLU A 73 -30.34 15.92 18.00
C GLU A 73 -30.89 14.50 18.29
N LYS A 74 -31.78 14.00 17.44
CA LYS A 74 -32.27 12.63 17.57
C LYS A 74 -31.15 11.63 17.49
N VAL A 75 -30.26 11.73 16.49
CA VAL A 75 -29.13 10.82 16.31
C VAL A 75 -28.10 11.00 17.43
N SER A 76 -27.81 12.24 17.83
CA SER A 76 -26.84 12.53 18.91
C SER A 76 -27.23 11.96 20.28
N ARG A 77 -28.57 11.82 20.54
CA ARG A 77 -29.10 11.21 21.75
C ARG A 77 -29.27 9.69 21.65
N SER A 78 -29.07 9.14 20.46
CA SER A 78 -29.20 7.69 20.22
C SER A 78 -28.04 6.93 20.88
N LYS A 79 -28.35 5.76 21.48
CA LYS A 79 -27.32 4.83 21.95
C LYS A 79 -26.78 3.92 20.84
N GLN A 80 -27.47 3.84 19.71
CA GLN A 80 -27.17 2.92 18.62
C GLN A 80 -26.59 3.61 17.37
N GLU A 81 -26.92 4.91 17.20
CA GLU A 81 -26.51 5.71 16.05
C GLU A 81 -25.45 6.73 16.48
N LYS A 82 -24.46 6.99 15.64
CA LYS A 82 -23.49 8.06 15.84
C LYS A 82 -23.80 9.20 14.89
N PRO A 83 -23.72 10.47 15.32
CA PRO A 83 -24.00 11.60 14.44
C PRO A 83 -23.00 11.70 13.27
N PHE A 84 -21.79 11.25 13.45
CA PHE A 84 -20.75 11.16 12.42
C PHE A 84 -19.72 10.09 12.78
N TYR A 85 -18.86 9.83 11.84
CA TYR A 85 -17.74 8.92 11.97
C TYR A 85 -16.45 9.65 11.62
N GLU A 86 -15.35 9.15 12.12
CA GLU A 86 -14.02 9.66 11.83
C GLU A 86 -13.15 8.55 11.26
N MET A 87 -12.40 8.89 10.24
CA MET A 87 -11.32 8.09 9.69
C MET A 87 -10.02 8.86 9.80
N ILE A 88 -8.94 8.17 10.17
CA ILE A 88 -7.59 8.75 10.22
C ILE A 88 -6.73 7.99 9.21
N ILE A 89 -6.08 8.71 8.31
CA ILE A 89 -5.12 8.17 7.35
C ILE A 89 -3.78 8.79 7.67
N GLN A 90 -2.77 7.95 7.90
CA GLN A 90 -1.44 8.35 8.36
C GLN A 90 -0.36 7.77 7.48
N PHE A 91 0.71 8.55 7.25
CA PHE A 91 1.88 8.16 6.49
C PHE A 91 3.16 8.24 7.35
N GLY A 92 3.93 7.13 7.33
CA GLY A 92 5.24 7.06 7.96
C GLY A 92 5.20 6.73 9.45
N ASN A 93 6.29 7.09 10.12
CA ASN A 93 6.54 6.89 11.55
C ASN A 93 7.36 8.06 12.12
N GLU A 94 7.73 7.99 13.40
CA GLU A 94 8.53 9.03 14.09
C GLU A 94 9.88 9.32 13.44
N GLY A 95 10.40 8.43 12.58
CA GLY A 95 11.67 8.60 11.87
C GLY A 95 11.56 9.26 10.49
N ASN A 96 10.40 9.80 10.13
CA ASN A 96 10.23 10.50 8.86
C ASN A 96 11.17 11.70 8.74
N THR A 97 11.74 11.90 7.56
CA THR A 97 12.43 13.15 7.21
C THR A 97 11.43 14.28 6.93
N ILE A 98 11.89 15.52 6.91
CA ILE A 98 11.06 16.70 6.56
C ILE A 98 10.48 16.52 5.16
N GLU A 99 11.29 16.12 4.17
CA GLU A 99 10.85 15.86 2.81
C GLU A 99 9.78 14.76 2.73
N GLN A 100 9.93 13.69 3.53
CA GLN A 100 8.92 12.63 3.61
C GLN A 100 7.59 13.16 4.16
N ASN A 101 7.62 14.04 5.15
CA ASN A 101 6.43 14.65 5.70
C ASN A 101 5.74 15.57 4.70
N GLU A 102 6.48 16.37 3.93
CA GLU A 102 5.94 17.24 2.86
C GLU A 102 5.25 16.41 1.78
N ILE A 103 5.89 15.34 1.33
CA ILE A 103 5.29 14.40 0.36
C ILE A 103 4.03 13.76 0.95
N ALA A 104 4.05 13.32 2.21
CA ALA A 104 2.89 12.74 2.87
C ALA A 104 1.71 13.71 2.93
N VAL A 105 1.95 15.00 3.25
CA VAL A 105 0.93 16.05 3.25
C VAL A 105 0.28 16.21 1.87
N ASN A 106 1.07 16.25 0.80
CA ASN A 106 0.56 16.35 -0.56
C ASN A 106 -0.31 15.13 -0.94
N ILE A 107 0.16 13.93 -0.61
CA ILE A 107 -0.64 12.70 -0.82
C ILE A 107 -1.97 12.77 -0.05
N LEU A 108 -1.96 13.24 1.20
CA LEU A 108 -3.17 13.35 2.02
C LEU A 108 -4.18 14.35 1.45
N MET A 109 -3.72 15.42 0.81
CA MET A 109 -4.59 16.36 0.10
C MET A 109 -5.26 15.68 -1.10
N ASP A 110 -4.51 14.98 -1.94
CA ASP A 110 -5.04 14.26 -3.09
C ASP A 110 -6.00 13.14 -2.69
N VAL A 111 -5.70 12.45 -1.58
CA VAL A 111 -6.61 11.44 -1.00
C VAL A 111 -7.94 12.07 -0.60
N PHE A 112 -7.92 13.25 0.01
CA PHE A 112 -9.16 13.95 0.36
C PHE A 112 -10.01 14.29 -0.87
N GLU A 113 -9.39 14.81 -1.93
CA GLU A 113 -10.08 15.12 -3.19
C GLU A 113 -10.64 13.84 -3.84
N LEU A 114 -9.86 12.79 -3.90
CA LEU A 114 -10.29 11.51 -4.44
C LEU A 114 -11.49 10.95 -3.66
N MET A 115 -11.48 11.00 -2.34
CA MET A 115 -12.58 10.51 -1.51
C MET A 115 -13.88 11.25 -1.77
N ASN A 116 -13.84 12.55 -2.02
CA ASN A 116 -15.04 13.34 -2.37
C ASN A 116 -15.65 12.88 -3.72
N VAL A 117 -14.83 12.42 -4.65
CA VAL A 117 -15.29 11.99 -5.98
C VAL A 117 -15.78 10.54 -5.95
N LEU A 118 -15.04 9.64 -5.32
CA LEU A 118 -15.32 8.20 -5.41
C LEU A 118 -16.46 7.73 -4.51
N TYR A 119 -16.73 8.43 -3.39
CA TYR A 119 -17.67 7.95 -2.38
C TYR A 119 -18.84 8.90 -2.18
N PRO A 120 -19.78 9.00 -3.13
CA PRO A 120 -20.88 9.99 -3.10
C PRO A 120 -21.85 9.82 -1.92
N ASN A 121 -21.91 8.65 -1.32
CA ASN A 121 -22.71 8.37 -0.12
C ASN A 121 -22.00 8.74 1.19
N ILE A 122 -20.81 9.36 1.10
CA ILE A 122 -20.02 9.80 2.23
C ILE A 122 -19.90 11.34 2.17
N TYR A 123 -20.61 12.05 3.02
CA TYR A 123 -20.45 13.50 3.12
C TYR A 123 -19.33 13.82 4.12
N ILE A 124 -18.19 14.26 3.61
CA ILE A 124 -17.08 14.73 4.43
C ILE A 124 -17.37 16.18 4.83
N PHE A 125 -17.62 16.44 6.11
CA PHE A 125 -17.87 17.81 6.63
C PHE A 125 -16.66 18.40 7.36
N GLY A 126 -15.67 17.56 7.71
CA GLY A 126 -14.41 17.96 8.31
C GLY A 126 -13.25 17.19 7.72
N ALA A 127 -12.17 17.88 7.36
CA ALA A 127 -10.93 17.30 6.91
C ALA A 127 -9.76 18.17 7.38
N TYR A 128 -8.92 17.61 8.24
CA TYR A 128 -7.84 18.32 8.93
C TYR A 128 -6.56 17.51 8.84
N ILE A 129 -5.53 18.09 8.22
CA ILE A 129 -4.19 17.48 8.18
C ILE A 129 -3.41 18.02 9.35
N HIS A 130 -2.98 17.14 10.23
CA HIS A 130 -2.10 17.45 11.32
C HIS A 130 -0.65 17.13 10.93
N ASN A 131 0.19 18.16 10.89
CA ASN A 131 1.62 18.09 10.63
C ASN A 131 2.45 18.63 11.81
N ASP A 132 1.82 18.83 12.94
CA ASP A 132 2.36 19.28 14.23
C ASP A 132 2.62 18.12 15.21
N GLU A 133 2.35 16.90 14.82
CA GLU A 133 2.62 15.69 15.58
C GLU A 133 3.79 14.90 14.97
N ALA A 134 4.11 13.73 15.54
CA ALA A 134 5.25 12.90 15.12
C ALA A 134 5.17 12.46 13.64
N THR A 135 3.95 12.29 13.13
CA THR A 135 3.72 11.83 11.74
C THR A 135 2.54 12.56 11.11
N PRO A 136 2.64 12.95 9.83
CA PRO A 136 1.52 13.56 9.12
C PRO A 136 0.34 12.61 9.00
N HIS A 137 -0.84 13.11 9.33
CA HIS A 137 -2.07 12.35 9.21
C HIS A 137 -3.27 13.28 8.95
N ILE A 138 -4.29 12.75 8.27
CA ILE A 138 -5.54 13.44 8.04
C ILE A 138 -6.65 12.86 8.89
N HIS A 139 -7.40 13.72 9.57
CA HIS A 139 -8.66 13.41 10.21
C HIS A 139 -9.79 13.72 9.23
N ILE A 140 -10.58 12.74 8.87
CA ILE A 140 -11.73 12.85 7.98
C ILE A 140 -13.00 12.59 8.79
N ASP A 141 -13.73 13.67 9.10
CA ASP A 141 -15.02 13.59 9.77
C ASP A 141 -16.13 13.51 8.73
N TYR A 142 -16.93 12.43 8.74
CA TYR A 142 -17.92 12.19 7.71
C TYR A 142 -19.26 11.65 8.21
N ILE A 143 -20.30 11.90 7.42
CA ILE A 143 -21.66 11.42 7.62
C ILE A 143 -22.02 10.46 6.48
N PRO A 144 -22.33 9.18 6.76
CA PRO A 144 -22.77 8.24 5.74
C PRO A 144 -24.24 8.52 5.39
N ILE A 145 -24.54 8.65 4.10
CA ILE A 145 -25.86 8.93 3.55
C ILE A 145 -26.41 7.65 2.93
N GLY A 146 -27.46 7.11 3.52
CA GLY A 146 -28.14 5.93 2.98
C GLY A 146 -29.60 6.22 2.62
N HIS A 147 -30.08 5.61 1.54
CA HIS A 147 -31.46 5.71 1.07
C HIS A 147 -32.24 4.48 1.48
N SER A 148 -33.48 4.69 1.92
CA SER A 148 -34.34 3.62 2.43
C SER A 148 -35.77 3.75 1.93
N LYS A 149 -36.31 2.68 1.40
CA LYS A 149 -37.74 2.58 1.07
C LYS A 149 -38.60 2.06 2.25
N SER A 150 -37.95 1.75 3.39
CA SER A 150 -38.60 1.22 4.58
C SER A 150 -39.14 2.34 5.50
N ARG A 151 -39.67 1.94 6.69
CA ARG A 151 -40.15 2.90 7.70
C ARG A 151 -39.07 3.87 8.14
N GLY A 152 -39.43 5.11 8.43
CA GLY A 152 -38.55 6.18 8.88
C GLY A 152 -38.21 7.18 7.78
N LEU A 153 -37.08 7.86 7.88
CA LEU A 153 -36.61 8.81 6.86
C LEU A 153 -36.17 8.07 5.60
N GLU A 154 -36.52 8.65 4.45
CA GLU A 154 -36.11 8.14 3.14
C GLU A 154 -34.61 8.29 2.93
N VAL A 155 -34.02 9.40 3.39
CA VAL A 155 -32.59 9.65 3.44
C VAL A 155 -32.19 9.74 4.90
N LYS A 156 -31.20 8.96 5.32
CA LYS A 156 -30.81 8.86 6.72
C LYS A 156 -29.31 8.61 6.90
N ASN A 157 -28.79 9.01 8.03
CA ASN A 157 -27.44 8.62 8.46
C ASN A 157 -27.42 7.11 8.72
N SER A 158 -26.82 6.36 7.82
CA SER A 158 -26.74 4.91 7.92
C SER A 158 -25.53 4.36 7.20
N HIS A 159 -24.54 3.92 7.98
CA HIS A 159 -23.31 3.35 7.44
C HIS A 159 -23.58 2.13 6.57
N ASN A 160 -24.42 1.21 7.03
CA ASN A 160 -24.71 -0.02 6.31
C ASN A 160 -25.41 0.22 4.96
N LEU A 161 -26.33 1.20 4.90
CA LEU A 161 -26.99 1.54 3.64
C LEU A 161 -26.00 2.24 2.69
N ALA A 162 -25.24 3.19 3.18
CA ALA A 162 -24.24 3.88 2.38
C ALA A 162 -23.23 2.89 1.76
N MET A 163 -22.70 1.96 2.55
CA MET A 163 -21.78 0.92 2.05
C MET A 163 -22.43 0.08 0.96
N LYS A 164 -23.64 -0.39 1.22
CA LYS A 164 -24.37 -1.25 0.26
C LYS A 164 -24.68 -0.51 -1.06
N GLU A 165 -25.06 0.75 -0.99
CA GLU A 165 -25.36 1.58 -2.18
C GLU A 165 -24.10 1.85 -3.01
N MET A 166 -22.94 1.98 -2.39
CA MET A 166 -21.63 2.10 -3.04
C MET A 166 -21.07 0.74 -3.51
N GLY A 167 -21.77 -0.39 -3.26
CA GLY A 167 -21.33 -1.72 -3.69
C GLY A 167 -20.41 -2.45 -2.71
N PHE A 168 -20.23 -1.94 -1.50
CA PHE A 168 -19.41 -2.59 -0.48
C PHE A 168 -20.25 -3.46 0.46
N ASN A 169 -19.73 -4.63 0.80
CA ASN A 169 -20.40 -5.53 1.75
C ASN A 169 -20.45 -4.95 3.17
N ASP A 170 -19.37 -4.30 3.57
CA ASP A 170 -19.21 -3.72 4.91
C ASP A 170 -18.15 -2.60 4.93
N TYR A 171 -17.89 -2.07 6.13
CA TYR A 171 -16.85 -1.06 6.35
C TYR A 171 -15.44 -1.56 6.01
N SER A 172 -15.15 -2.85 6.21
CA SER A 172 -13.80 -3.39 5.96
C SER A 172 -13.50 -3.38 4.46
N ALA A 173 -14.45 -3.83 3.64
CA ALA A 173 -14.33 -3.80 2.19
C ALA A 173 -14.14 -2.37 1.66
N TRP A 174 -14.91 -1.40 2.17
CA TRP A 174 -14.72 0.01 1.82
C TRP A 174 -13.36 0.55 2.26
N ARG A 175 -12.89 0.23 3.46
CA ARG A 175 -11.56 0.64 3.94
C ARG A 175 -10.43 0.03 3.10
N GLU A 176 -10.58 -1.20 2.63
CA GLU A 176 -9.61 -1.84 1.74
C GLU A 176 -9.56 -1.18 0.36
N ASP A 177 -10.72 -0.77 -0.16
CA ASP A 177 -10.80 0.01 -1.40
C ASP A 177 -10.11 1.37 -1.24
N ILE A 178 -10.39 2.10 -0.15
CA ILE A 178 -9.67 3.34 0.17
C ILE A 178 -8.16 3.09 0.26
N MET A 179 -7.72 2.04 0.96
CA MET A 179 -6.31 1.73 1.08
C MET A 179 -5.66 1.48 -0.28
N SER A 180 -6.34 0.79 -1.19
CA SER A 180 -5.86 0.55 -2.53
C SER A 180 -5.67 1.85 -3.31
N ASN A 181 -6.63 2.76 -3.21
CA ASN A 181 -6.58 4.07 -3.84
C ASN A 181 -5.47 4.96 -3.23
N VAL A 182 -5.33 4.96 -1.90
CA VAL A 182 -4.26 5.68 -1.19
C VAL A 182 -2.89 5.19 -1.62
N VAL A 183 -2.70 3.87 -1.75
CA VAL A 183 -1.44 3.28 -2.23
C VAL A 183 -1.18 3.65 -3.70
N ALA A 184 -2.20 3.72 -4.53
CA ALA A 184 -2.06 4.13 -5.92
C ALA A 184 -1.58 5.59 -6.03
N ILE A 185 -2.20 6.52 -5.29
CA ILE A 185 -1.75 7.92 -5.22
C ILE A 185 -0.32 7.99 -4.68
N ALA A 186 -0.01 7.30 -3.57
CA ALA A 186 1.31 7.31 -2.97
C ALA A 186 2.40 6.88 -3.98
N LYS A 187 2.09 5.92 -4.84
CA LYS A 187 3.00 5.44 -5.89
C LYS A 187 3.31 6.53 -6.93
N GLU A 188 2.37 7.40 -7.26
CA GLU A 188 2.60 8.54 -8.17
C GLU A 188 3.63 9.52 -7.59
N TYR A 189 3.69 9.64 -6.28
CA TYR A 189 4.71 10.40 -5.53
C TYR A 189 6.02 9.60 -5.28
N GLY A 190 6.18 8.42 -5.87
CA GLY A 190 7.35 7.56 -5.67
C GLY A 190 7.41 6.92 -4.27
N VAL A 191 6.26 6.84 -3.58
CA VAL A 191 6.14 6.20 -2.27
C VAL A 191 5.60 4.78 -2.41
N GLU A 192 6.39 3.80 -1.97
CA GLU A 192 5.97 2.41 -1.84
C GLU A 192 5.47 2.15 -0.41
N ARG A 193 4.34 1.46 -0.30
CA ARG A 193 3.81 1.08 1.00
C ARG A 193 4.69 0.04 1.67
N LEU A 194 5.20 0.36 2.86
CA LEU A 194 5.81 -0.61 3.75
C LEU A 194 4.71 -1.44 4.41
N ILE A 195 4.61 -2.72 4.06
CA ILE A 195 3.68 -3.65 4.71
C ILE A 195 4.36 -4.14 5.99
N MET A 196 3.90 -3.64 7.12
CA MET A 196 4.26 -4.22 8.41
C MET A 196 3.33 -5.39 8.65
N HIS A 197 3.84 -6.61 8.64
CA HIS A 197 3.08 -7.80 9.01
C HIS A 197 2.80 -7.77 10.52
N ASN A 198 1.80 -7.01 10.91
CA ASN A 198 1.22 -7.11 12.24
C ASN A 198 0.04 -8.09 12.14
N GLU A 199 0.26 -9.33 12.54
CA GLU A 199 -0.86 -10.16 12.99
C GLU A 199 -1.53 -9.40 14.15
N ASN A 200 -2.82 -9.10 13.96
CA ASN A 200 -3.66 -8.18 14.74
C ASN A 200 -3.80 -8.53 16.24
N LYS A 201 -2.70 -8.61 16.97
CA LYS A 201 -2.71 -8.64 18.42
C LYS A 201 -2.25 -7.28 18.93
N HIS A 202 -2.97 -6.72 19.88
CA HIS A 202 -2.47 -5.59 20.68
C HIS A 202 -1.20 -6.07 21.39
N LEU A 203 -0.07 -5.85 20.73
CA LEU A 203 1.23 -6.18 21.28
C LEU A 203 1.50 -5.26 22.47
N SER A 204 2.02 -5.82 23.55
CA SER A 204 2.61 -5.00 24.60
C SER A 204 3.79 -4.20 24.04
N VAL A 205 4.19 -3.11 24.69
CA VAL A 205 5.35 -2.29 24.27
C VAL A 205 6.62 -3.14 24.10
N LYS A 206 6.75 -4.20 24.91
CA LYS A 206 7.90 -5.13 24.81
C LYS A 206 7.82 -5.97 23.54
N GLU A 207 6.69 -6.59 23.28
CA GLU A 207 6.46 -7.38 22.06
C GLU A 207 6.58 -6.51 20.79
N TYR A 208 6.08 -5.28 20.83
CA TYR A 208 6.25 -4.32 19.73
C TYR A 208 7.74 -4.06 19.44
N LYS A 209 8.55 -3.79 20.46
CA LYS A 209 10.00 -3.59 20.30
C LYS A 209 10.72 -4.82 19.75
N GLU A 210 10.33 -6.03 20.16
CA GLU A 210 10.87 -7.28 19.63
C GLU A 210 10.52 -7.45 18.15
N VAL A 211 9.29 -7.13 17.75
CA VAL A 211 8.86 -7.15 16.34
C VAL A 211 9.62 -6.11 15.52
N VAL A 212 9.75 -4.88 15.99
CA VAL A 212 10.53 -3.83 15.30
C VAL A 212 11.97 -4.28 15.10
N HIS A 213 12.63 -4.83 16.12
CA HIS A 213 13.99 -5.34 16.01
C HIS A 213 14.13 -6.51 15.02
N SER A 214 13.12 -7.40 14.94
CA SER A 214 13.12 -8.48 13.93
C SER A 214 12.95 -7.95 12.50
N ILE A 215 12.15 -6.88 12.34
CA ILE A 215 11.99 -6.20 11.05
C ILE A 215 13.30 -5.52 10.62
N GLU A 216 13.98 -4.83 11.53
CA GLU A 216 15.29 -4.22 11.27
C GLU A 216 16.31 -5.26 10.80
N LYS A 217 16.40 -6.39 11.49
CA LYS A 217 17.27 -7.51 11.08
C LYS A 217 16.91 -8.06 9.69
N ALA A 218 15.61 -8.22 9.41
CA ALA A 218 15.16 -8.68 8.10
C ALA A 218 15.50 -7.66 6.99
N GLN A 219 15.41 -6.38 7.27
CA GLN A 219 15.81 -5.32 6.35
C GLN A 219 17.34 -5.32 6.10
N ASP A 220 18.15 -5.50 7.14
CA ASP A 220 19.60 -5.60 7.01
C ASP A 220 19.98 -6.82 6.18
N TYR A 221 19.35 -7.96 6.43
CA TYR A 221 19.53 -9.17 5.62
C TYR A 221 19.11 -8.96 4.16
N HIS A 222 17.95 -8.32 3.93
CA HIS A 222 17.52 -7.98 2.57
C HIS A 222 18.52 -7.08 1.85
N ASN A 223 19.06 -6.07 2.55
CA ASN A 223 20.08 -5.18 2.00
C ASN A 223 21.39 -5.92 1.68
N SER A 224 21.78 -6.94 2.49
CA SER A 224 22.93 -7.79 2.18
C SER A 224 22.69 -8.60 0.92
N LEU A 225 21.51 -9.23 0.78
CA LEU A 225 21.14 -9.97 -0.42
C LEU A 225 21.14 -9.11 -1.69
N LEU A 226 20.72 -7.84 -1.59
CA LEU A 226 20.80 -6.91 -2.72
C LEU A 226 22.24 -6.66 -3.16
N LYS A 227 23.18 -6.51 -2.21
CA LYS A 227 24.60 -6.36 -2.51
C LYS A 227 25.19 -7.62 -3.15
N ASP A 228 24.84 -8.79 -2.62
CA ASP A 228 25.29 -10.07 -3.17
C ASP A 228 24.76 -10.26 -4.61
N ASN A 229 23.50 -9.88 -4.86
CA ASN A 229 22.95 -9.90 -6.21
C ASN A 229 23.67 -8.95 -7.18
N GLU A 230 24.13 -7.78 -6.71
CA GLU A 230 24.95 -6.89 -7.54
C GLU A 230 26.32 -7.50 -7.88
N ILE A 231 26.93 -8.20 -6.92
CA ILE A 231 28.20 -8.91 -7.11
C ILE A 231 28.01 -10.04 -8.12
N LEU A 232 26.95 -10.84 -7.95
CA LEU A 232 26.62 -11.94 -8.87
C LEU A 232 26.34 -11.44 -10.30
N LYS A 233 25.64 -10.33 -10.45
CA LYS A 233 25.42 -9.71 -11.76
C LYS A 233 26.72 -9.32 -12.45
N LYS A 234 27.68 -8.77 -11.71
CA LYS A 234 29.01 -8.47 -12.26
C LYS A 234 29.75 -9.72 -12.67
N GLN A 235 29.71 -10.78 -11.85
CA GLN A 235 30.34 -12.06 -12.18
C GLN A 235 29.72 -12.70 -13.44
N ILE A 236 28.40 -12.60 -13.61
CA ILE A 236 27.70 -13.05 -14.80
C ILE A 236 28.20 -12.27 -16.02
N GLN A 237 28.27 -10.95 -15.92
CA GLN A 237 28.76 -10.11 -17.01
C GLN A 237 30.20 -10.43 -17.41
N ASP A 238 31.08 -10.62 -16.42
CA ASP A 238 32.49 -11.00 -16.66
C ASP A 238 32.58 -12.39 -17.36
N LYS A 239 31.74 -13.33 -16.95
CA LYS A 239 31.65 -14.66 -17.61
C LYS A 239 31.10 -14.57 -19.03
N GLU A 240 30.06 -13.75 -19.26
CA GLU A 240 29.52 -13.50 -20.61
C GLU A 240 30.57 -12.91 -21.56
N GLU A 241 31.42 -11.99 -21.05
CA GLU A 241 32.52 -11.45 -21.82
C GLU A 241 33.59 -12.54 -22.13
N THR A 242 33.86 -13.44 -21.18
CA THR A 242 34.78 -14.53 -21.35
C THR A 242 34.27 -15.54 -22.40
N VAL A 243 33.00 -15.92 -22.30
CA VAL A 243 32.33 -16.78 -23.29
C VAL A 243 32.39 -16.13 -24.68
N SER A 244 32.11 -14.84 -24.80
CA SER A 244 32.19 -14.11 -26.06
C SER A 244 33.63 -14.12 -26.66
N LYS A 245 34.66 -14.05 -25.80
CA LYS A 245 36.08 -14.16 -26.26
C LYS A 245 36.42 -15.56 -26.73
N LEU A 246 35.99 -16.59 -25.98
CA LEU A 246 36.16 -17.98 -26.35
C LEU A 246 35.44 -18.34 -27.66
N ASP A 247 34.21 -17.84 -27.83
CA ASP A 247 33.45 -17.99 -29.07
C ASP A 247 34.17 -17.44 -30.27
N LYS A 248 34.84 -16.28 -30.14
CA LYS A 248 35.67 -15.71 -31.21
C LYS A 248 36.89 -16.59 -31.52
N GLN A 249 37.56 -17.15 -30.49
CA GLN A 249 38.69 -18.02 -30.67
C GLN A 249 38.31 -19.36 -31.33
N ILE A 250 37.16 -19.92 -30.99
CA ILE A 250 36.60 -21.12 -31.64
C ILE A 250 36.31 -20.80 -33.11
N TYR A 251 35.65 -19.68 -33.38
CA TYR A 251 35.35 -19.26 -34.75
C TYR A 251 36.60 -19.09 -35.62
N GLU A 252 37.69 -18.55 -35.04
CA GLU A 252 38.98 -18.37 -35.75
C GLU A 252 39.74 -19.69 -35.98
N LYS A 253 39.53 -20.73 -35.14
CA LYS A 253 40.20 -22.03 -35.28
C LYS A 253 39.49 -23.04 -36.18
N GLU A 254 38.16 -22.89 -36.34
CA GLU A 254 37.32 -23.86 -37.07
C GLU A 254 36.89 -23.33 -38.43
N SER A 255 37.73 -23.45 -39.42
CA SER A 255 37.43 -23.03 -40.80
C SER A 255 36.55 -24.01 -41.59
N TYR A 256 36.03 -25.09 -41.04
CA TYR A 256 35.37 -26.18 -41.82
C TYR A 256 34.07 -26.76 -41.26
N GLU A 257 33.48 -26.27 -40.18
CA GLU A 257 32.17 -26.78 -39.76
C GLU A 257 30.98 -26.09 -40.45
N PRO A 258 29.95 -26.85 -40.85
CA PRO A 258 28.77 -26.23 -41.47
C PRO A 258 28.14 -25.23 -40.52
N PHE A 259 27.85 -24.03 -41.01
CA PHE A 259 27.29 -22.87 -40.33
C PHE A 259 26.11 -23.20 -39.36
N TRP A 260 25.29 -24.17 -39.75
CA TRP A 260 24.11 -24.58 -38.98
C TRP A 260 24.46 -25.39 -37.71
N HIS A 261 25.50 -26.22 -37.72
CA HIS A 261 25.91 -26.96 -36.53
C HIS A 261 26.41 -26.03 -35.42
N ARG A 262 27.11 -24.96 -35.76
CA ARG A 262 27.58 -23.94 -34.82
C ARG A 262 26.44 -23.15 -34.21
N ILE A 263 25.41 -22.82 -34.97
CA ILE A 263 24.22 -22.10 -34.45
C ILE A 263 23.43 -22.98 -33.48
N PHE A 264 23.20 -24.24 -33.82
CA PHE A 264 22.48 -25.17 -32.95
C PHE A 264 23.20 -25.41 -31.65
N ALA A 265 24.51 -25.62 -31.66
CA ALA A 265 25.30 -25.77 -30.43
C ALA A 265 25.21 -24.54 -29.52
N LYS A 266 25.29 -23.34 -30.06
CA LYS A 266 25.15 -22.10 -29.30
C LYS A 266 23.76 -21.89 -28.69
N ILE A 267 22.71 -22.27 -29.40
CA ILE A 267 21.32 -22.18 -28.90
C ILE A 267 21.13 -23.16 -27.73
N ILE A 268 21.63 -24.39 -27.86
CA ILE A 268 21.51 -25.38 -26.80
C ILE A 268 22.30 -24.95 -25.56
N MET A 269 23.52 -24.47 -25.72
CA MET A 269 24.36 -24.00 -24.63
C MET A 269 23.72 -22.76 -23.91
N TRP A 270 23.12 -21.84 -24.66
CA TRP A 270 22.39 -20.69 -24.10
C TRP A 270 21.12 -21.10 -23.32
N LEU A 271 20.36 -22.08 -23.84
CA LEU A 271 19.19 -22.62 -23.17
C LEU A 271 19.54 -23.33 -21.85
N ASN A 272 20.62 -24.12 -21.85
CA ASN A 272 21.10 -24.81 -20.66
C ASN A 272 21.55 -23.82 -19.58
N LEU A 273 22.31 -22.79 -19.96
CA LEU A 273 22.77 -21.75 -19.03
C LEU A 273 21.64 -20.86 -18.48
N LYS A 274 20.61 -20.58 -19.27
CA LYS A 274 19.57 -19.63 -18.89
C LYS A 274 18.38 -20.25 -18.15
N PHE A 275 18.11 -21.51 -18.38
CA PHE A 275 16.90 -22.16 -17.89
C PHE A 275 17.17 -23.41 -17.03
N ASP A 276 18.44 -23.72 -16.78
CA ASP A 276 18.85 -24.94 -16.03
C ASP A 276 18.17 -26.22 -16.57
N ILE A 277 18.07 -26.31 -17.90
CA ILE A 277 17.44 -27.43 -18.61
C ILE A 277 18.55 -28.23 -19.28
N GLU A 278 18.75 -29.49 -18.87
CA GLU A 278 19.55 -30.44 -19.62
C GLU A 278 18.83 -30.85 -20.91
N LEU A 279 19.07 -30.14 -22.01
CA LEU A 279 18.66 -30.60 -23.33
C LEU A 279 19.70 -31.63 -23.82
N PRO A 280 19.23 -32.81 -24.27
CA PRO A 280 20.17 -33.80 -24.80
C PRO A 280 20.89 -33.23 -26.03
N PHE A 281 22.20 -33.19 -25.99
CA PHE A 281 23.01 -32.99 -27.17
C PHE A 281 22.63 -34.11 -28.17
N LEU A 282 22.16 -33.73 -29.35
CA LEU A 282 21.99 -34.68 -30.43
C LEU A 282 23.37 -35.31 -30.70
N ASP A 283 23.48 -36.61 -30.41
CA ASP A 283 24.68 -37.42 -30.70
C ASP A 283 24.95 -37.39 -32.21
N TYR A 284 25.68 -36.37 -32.65
CA TYR A 284 26.33 -36.36 -33.94
C TYR A 284 27.83 -36.25 -33.70
N GLU A 285 28.47 -37.45 -33.73
CA GLU A 285 29.91 -37.69 -33.75
C GLU A 285 30.74 -36.96 -32.66
N ARG A 286 30.81 -37.61 -31.53
CA ARG A 286 31.76 -37.39 -30.42
C ARG A 286 33.21 -37.66 -30.78
N ASN A 287 33.61 -37.48 -32.01
CA ASN A 287 34.98 -37.71 -32.47
C ASN A 287 35.51 -36.43 -33.08
N GLU A 288 36.35 -35.73 -32.33
CA GLU A 288 37.23 -34.59 -32.69
C GLU A 288 36.85 -33.19 -32.22
N ILE A 289 36.18 -33.04 -31.08
CA ILE A 289 36.37 -31.82 -30.29
C ILE A 289 37.31 -32.20 -29.17
N HIS A 290 38.49 -31.59 -29.14
CA HIS A 290 39.50 -31.84 -28.13
C HIS A 290 38.88 -31.77 -26.73
N GLU A 291 38.76 -32.92 -26.06
CA GLU A 291 38.29 -33.13 -24.69
C GLU A 291 39.05 -32.28 -23.64
N ASP A 292 40.26 -31.80 -24.00
CA ASP A 292 41.19 -31.18 -23.06
C ASP A 292 40.85 -29.74 -22.62
N ILE A 293 39.87 -29.06 -23.27
CA ILE A 293 39.50 -27.65 -22.90
C ILE A 293 38.12 -27.57 -22.23
N LEU A 294 37.24 -28.53 -22.52
CA LEU A 294 35.88 -28.56 -21.94
C LEU A 294 35.85 -29.25 -20.57
N ASP A 295 36.67 -30.26 -20.32
CA ASP A 295 36.68 -31.02 -19.08
C ASP A 295 37.23 -30.20 -17.89
N ASP A 296 38.23 -29.33 -18.09
CA ASP A 296 38.79 -28.50 -17.02
C ASP A 296 37.85 -27.36 -16.59
N GLU A 297 36.98 -26.83 -17.45
CA GLU A 297 36.02 -25.77 -17.11
C GLU A 297 34.67 -26.33 -16.62
N ILE A 298 34.23 -27.48 -17.13
CA ILE A 298 33.02 -28.17 -16.65
C ILE A 298 33.26 -28.70 -15.22
N ASP A 299 34.44 -29.19 -14.91
CA ASP A 299 34.85 -29.60 -13.55
C ASP A 299 34.92 -28.41 -12.58
N SER A 300 35.25 -27.22 -13.07
CA SER A 300 35.23 -26.01 -12.27
C SER A 300 33.80 -25.52 -11.97
N LEU A 301 32.85 -25.75 -12.89
CA LEU A 301 31.43 -25.35 -12.73
C LEU A 301 30.65 -26.37 -11.88
N SER A 302 30.99 -27.67 -11.96
CA SER A 302 30.35 -28.69 -11.11
C SER A 302 30.72 -28.53 -9.63
N LYS A 303 31.92 -28.03 -9.32
CA LYS A 303 32.33 -27.71 -7.94
C LYS A 303 31.52 -26.61 -7.28
N TYR A 304 30.88 -25.72 -8.07
CA TYR A 304 30.00 -24.68 -7.53
C TYR A 304 28.55 -25.13 -7.33
N GLN A 305 28.16 -26.29 -7.92
CA GLN A 305 26.82 -26.85 -7.72
C GLN A 305 26.73 -27.61 -6.38
N ASP A 306 27.79 -28.24 -5.94
CA ASP A 306 27.82 -28.96 -4.66
C ASP A 306 27.79 -28.06 -3.42
N ASP A 307 28.14 -26.77 -3.54
CA ASP A 307 28.06 -25.79 -2.43
C ASP A 307 26.66 -25.23 -2.21
N PHE A 308 25.71 -25.42 -3.13
CA PHE A 308 24.35 -24.90 -3.03
C PHE A 308 23.34 -25.88 -2.40
N ASP A 309 23.65 -27.17 -2.34
CA ASP A 309 22.70 -28.19 -1.83
C ASP A 309 22.82 -28.47 -0.31
N TYR A 310 23.62 -27.68 0.43
CA TYR A 310 23.86 -27.92 1.86
C TYR A 310 23.17 -26.93 2.83
N GLU A 311 22.36 -25.96 2.37
CA GLU A 311 21.60 -25.08 3.27
C GLU A 311 20.14 -24.87 2.78
N MET A 312 19.31 -25.89 2.87
CA MET A 312 17.86 -25.76 3.00
C MET A 312 17.34 -26.54 4.21
#